data_940f104841277e0c13a0aab184b8b8bc
#
_entry.id   940f104841277e0c13a0aab184b8b8bc
#
_cell.length_a   1.000
_cell.length_b   1.000
_cell.length_c   1.000
_cell.angle_alpha   90.00
_cell.angle_beta   90.00
_cell.angle_gamma   90.00
#
_symmetry.space_group_name_H-M   'P 1'
#
loop_
_entity.id
_entity.type
_entity.pdbx_description
1 polymer ?
#
loop_
_entity_poly.entity_id
_entity_poly.type
_entity_poly.pdbx_seq_one_letter_code
_entity_poly.pdbx_strand_id
1 'polypeptide(L)'
;FDYHMIERYIGTKFDKRACELLYQAVEQYDIFNKLTDNSYHNEFEESVEYVLLSDEEKEKYLRMLMYTTGLKKESMVADTIETIYVCKEIGRKMQLSEMDSAEIYYAALVHDIGMLVIPEDIIDAPRKLEDAEKNLIHTHVELMHKAIEGKFSQNIVDIAVAHHERFDGSGYPKGLKGSGMNTKQAILQTAETVVSMINDKPYRKAYNKEDIMEELNNGIVSGKYDGVVADTFLTYY
;
A
#
# COMPACT_ATOMS: atom_id res chain seq x y z
N PHE A 1 0.48 29.21 19.86
CA PHE A 1 -0.77 28.62 20.40
C PHE A 1 -1.45 29.64 21.30
N ASP A 2 -2.70 29.93 21.04
CA ASP A 2 -3.46 30.88 21.85
C ASP A 2 -4.15 30.16 23.03
N TYR A 3 -3.54 30.22 24.19
CA TYR A 3 -4.07 29.60 25.41
C TYR A 3 -5.47 30.13 25.77
N HIS A 4 -5.82 31.39 25.42
CA HIS A 4 -7.12 31.97 25.67
C HIS A 4 -8.27 31.23 25.00
N MET A 5 -7.97 30.45 23.93
CA MET A 5 -9.01 29.64 23.27
C MET A 5 -9.55 28.50 24.13
N ILE A 6 -8.74 27.93 25.04
CA ILE A 6 -9.18 26.83 25.91
C ILE A 6 -9.50 27.28 27.32
N GLU A 7 -8.98 28.42 27.79
CA GLU A 7 -9.20 28.91 29.17
C GLU A 7 -10.68 28.95 29.58
N ARG A 8 -11.54 29.40 28.65
CA ARG A 8 -13.01 29.52 28.92
C ARG A 8 -13.71 28.17 29.08
N TYR A 9 -13.04 27.06 28.74
CA TYR A 9 -13.58 25.70 28.82
C TYR A 9 -12.94 24.88 29.93
N ILE A 10 -11.95 25.45 30.67
CA ILE A 10 -11.31 24.76 31.80
C ILE A 10 -12.35 24.54 32.90
N GLY A 11 -12.41 23.34 33.44
CA GLY A 11 -13.38 22.94 34.46
C GLY A 11 -14.78 22.60 33.92
N THR A 12 -15.05 22.82 32.64
CA THR A 12 -16.32 22.46 31.99
C THR A 12 -16.16 21.41 30.91
N LYS A 13 -15.32 21.64 29.90
CA LYS A 13 -14.98 20.71 28.84
C LYS A 13 -13.62 20.06 29.04
N PHE A 14 -12.69 20.76 29.68
CA PHE A 14 -11.34 20.27 29.90
C PHE A 14 -11.05 20.24 31.41
N ASP A 15 -10.43 19.15 31.85
CA ASP A 15 -9.95 19.05 33.24
C ASP A 15 -8.87 20.08 33.51
N LYS A 16 -8.99 20.77 34.65
CA LYS A 16 -8.08 21.84 35.02
C LYS A 16 -6.63 21.37 35.15
N ARG A 17 -6.42 20.21 35.80
CA ARG A 17 -5.08 19.66 36.01
C ARG A 17 -4.44 19.21 34.70
N ALA A 18 -5.24 18.64 33.78
CA ALA A 18 -4.75 18.30 32.47
C ALA A 18 -4.31 19.52 31.66
N CYS A 19 -5.04 20.64 31.76
CA CYS A 19 -4.64 21.91 31.12
C CYS A 19 -3.36 22.48 31.72
N GLU A 20 -3.22 22.46 33.05
CA GLU A 20 -2.01 22.90 33.75
C GLU A 20 -0.78 22.10 33.33
N LEU A 21 -0.92 20.76 33.22
CA LEU A 21 0.14 19.88 32.75
C LEU A 21 0.47 20.12 31.28
N LEU A 22 -0.54 20.35 30.43
CA LEU A 22 -0.32 20.71 29.05
C LEU A 22 0.47 22.00 28.90
N TYR A 23 0.12 23.04 29.66
CA TYR A 23 0.85 24.32 29.61
C TYR A 23 2.30 24.15 30.03
N GLN A 24 2.55 23.44 31.14
CA GLN A 24 3.91 23.12 31.57
C GLN A 24 4.69 22.35 30.51
N ALA A 25 4.07 21.36 29.90
CA ALA A 25 4.70 20.55 28.86
C ALA A 25 5.01 21.39 27.61
N VAL A 26 4.10 22.27 27.19
CA VAL A 26 4.32 23.17 26.05
C VAL A 26 5.49 24.10 26.28
N GLU A 27 5.59 24.74 27.49
CA GLU A 27 6.69 25.63 27.83
C GLU A 27 8.02 24.88 27.96
N GLN A 28 8.01 23.70 28.59
CA GLN A 28 9.22 22.94 28.90
C GLN A 28 9.81 22.20 27.67
N TYR A 29 8.94 21.69 26.80
CA TYR A 29 9.34 20.78 25.74
C TYR A 29 9.13 21.34 24.32
N ASP A 30 8.70 22.58 24.20
CA ASP A 30 8.48 23.27 22.91
C ASP A 30 7.57 22.49 21.94
N ILE A 31 6.52 21.86 22.48
CA ILE A 31 5.67 20.88 21.78
C ILE A 31 5.10 21.45 20.48
N PHE A 32 4.65 22.73 20.48
CA PHE A 32 3.99 23.27 19.29
C PHE A 32 4.94 23.54 18.13
N ASN A 33 6.15 24.01 18.40
CA ASN A 33 7.14 24.15 17.35
C ASN A 33 7.53 22.80 16.79
N LYS A 34 7.76 21.81 17.66
CA LYS A 34 8.06 20.43 17.25
C LYS A 34 6.96 19.78 16.41
N LEU A 35 5.68 20.03 16.74
CA LEU A 35 4.55 19.56 15.93
C LEU A 35 4.45 20.30 14.59
N THR A 36 4.88 21.58 14.54
CA THR A 36 4.82 22.38 13.32
C THR A 36 5.94 22.02 12.34
N ASP A 37 7.15 21.78 12.83
CA ASP A 37 8.33 21.45 12.03
C ASP A 37 8.61 19.93 11.91
N ASN A 38 7.78 19.11 12.54
CA ASN A 38 7.89 17.64 12.63
C ASN A 38 9.16 17.13 13.34
N SER A 39 9.89 17.96 14.08
CA SER A 39 11.11 17.54 14.78
C SER A 39 10.86 16.52 15.89
N TYR A 40 9.61 16.39 16.37
CA TYR A 40 9.22 15.34 17.31
C TYR A 40 9.45 13.92 16.78
N HIS A 41 9.49 13.71 15.46
CA HIS A 41 9.79 12.41 14.86
C HIS A 41 11.17 11.91 15.28
N ASN A 42 12.17 12.79 15.25
CA ASN A 42 13.54 12.42 15.64
C ASN A 42 13.61 12.01 17.11
N GLU A 43 12.95 12.78 17.99
CA GLU A 43 12.90 12.45 19.43
C GLU A 43 12.16 11.14 19.71
N PHE A 44 11.09 10.87 18.95
CA PHE A 44 10.36 9.61 19.05
C PHE A 44 11.25 8.44 18.59
N GLU A 45 11.92 8.57 17.45
CA GLU A 45 12.83 7.55 16.94
C GLU A 45 14.00 7.29 17.89
N GLU A 46 14.58 8.34 18.50
CA GLU A 46 15.64 8.20 19.51
C GLU A 46 15.13 7.54 20.81
N SER A 47 13.85 7.72 21.14
CA SER A 47 13.24 7.14 22.35
C SER A 47 12.84 5.67 22.19
N VAL A 48 12.72 5.19 20.94
CA VAL A 48 12.35 3.79 20.64
C VAL A 48 13.58 2.91 20.72
N GLU A 49 13.58 1.95 21.63
CA GLU A 49 14.62 0.94 21.74
C GLU A 49 14.56 0.02 20.50
N TYR A 50 15.65 -0.07 19.73
CA TYR A 50 15.73 -0.95 18.57
C TYR A 50 15.78 -2.41 19.04
N VAL A 51 14.71 -3.15 18.79
CA VAL A 51 14.64 -4.59 19.03
C VAL A 51 15.08 -5.31 17.77
N LEU A 52 16.11 -6.17 17.90
CA LEU A 52 16.51 -7.06 16.81
C LEU A 52 15.47 -8.19 16.70
N LEU A 53 14.68 -8.15 15.65
CA LEU A 53 13.67 -9.16 15.35
C LEU A 53 14.28 -10.28 14.50
N SER A 54 13.93 -11.53 14.79
CA SER A 54 14.14 -12.65 13.89
C SER A 54 13.31 -12.49 12.60
N ASP A 55 13.66 -13.20 11.54
CA ASP A 55 12.91 -13.12 10.28
C ASP A 55 11.46 -13.59 10.43
N GLU A 56 11.20 -14.57 11.30
CA GLU A 56 9.85 -15.02 11.64
C GLU A 56 9.03 -13.90 12.34
N GLU A 57 9.64 -13.19 13.28
CA GLU A 57 9.00 -12.05 13.95
C GLU A 57 8.74 -10.91 12.99
N LYS A 58 9.68 -10.56 12.11
CA LYS A 58 9.49 -9.56 11.05
C LYS A 58 8.28 -9.92 10.17
N GLU A 59 8.21 -11.16 9.70
CA GLU A 59 7.08 -11.63 8.89
C GLU A 59 5.76 -11.50 9.64
N LYS A 60 5.72 -11.89 10.91
CA LYS A 60 4.54 -11.77 11.76
C LYS A 60 4.07 -10.32 11.90
N TYR A 61 4.99 -9.38 12.13
CA TYR A 61 4.64 -7.96 12.23
C TYR A 61 4.18 -7.38 10.90
N LEU A 62 4.78 -7.78 9.77
CA LEU A 62 4.36 -7.36 8.44
C LEU A 62 2.96 -7.88 8.10
N ARG A 63 2.66 -9.13 8.43
CA ARG A 63 1.30 -9.68 8.30
C ARG A 63 0.30 -8.90 9.17
N MET A 64 0.68 -8.54 10.39
CA MET A 64 -0.17 -7.72 11.25
C MET A 64 -0.42 -6.35 10.63
N LEU A 65 0.60 -5.72 10.05
CA LEU A 65 0.46 -4.45 9.33
C LEU A 65 -0.49 -4.59 8.13
N MET A 66 -0.35 -5.64 7.32
CA MET A 66 -1.29 -5.96 6.24
C MET A 66 -2.72 -6.10 6.77
N TYR A 67 -2.94 -6.81 7.89
CA TYR A 67 -4.27 -6.92 8.48
C TYR A 67 -4.87 -5.58 8.93
N THR A 68 -4.05 -4.56 9.22
CA THR A 68 -4.57 -3.23 9.56
C THR A 68 -5.28 -2.55 8.39
N THR A 69 -5.00 -2.91 7.14
CA THR A 69 -5.75 -2.39 5.98
C THR A 69 -7.22 -2.82 6.04
N GLY A 70 -7.51 -3.97 6.65
CA GLY A 70 -8.87 -4.44 6.90
C GLY A 70 -9.69 -3.54 7.84
N LEU A 71 -9.05 -2.68 8.62
CA LEU A 71 -9.73 -1.65 9.41
C LEU A 71 -10.37 -0.57 8.53
N LYS A 72 -9.82 -0.38 7.32
CA LYS A 72 -10.40 0.51 6.31
C LYS A 72 -11.50 -0.21 5.53
N LYS A 73 -11.19 -1.42 5.05
CA LYS A 73 -12.10 -2.24 4.27
C LYS A 73 -11.68 -3.71 4.36
N GLU A 74 -12.58 -4.56 4.84
CA GLU A 74 -12.31 -5.99 5.05
C GLU A 74 -11.82 -6.70 3.79
N SER A 75 -12.36 -6.34 2.61
CA SER A 75 -11.96 -6.94 1.34
C SER A 75 -10.50 -6.69 0.97
N MET A 76 -9.84 -5.62 1.46
CA MET A 76 -8.45 -5.33 1.15
C MET A 76 -7.50 -6.41 1.65
N VAL A 77 -7.81 -7.02 2.80
CA VAL A 77 -7.03 -8.16 3.33
C VAL A 77 -7.17 -9.36 2.42
N ALA A 78 -8.40 -9.67 1.99
CA ALA A 78 -8.66 -10.77 1.06
C ALA A 78 -7.94 -10.53 -0.28
N ASP A 79 -8.09 -9.33 -0.86
CA ASP A 79 -7.43 -8.93 -2.10
C ASP A 79 -5.89 -9.13 -2.00
N THR A 80 -5.27 -8.70 -0.90
CA THR A 80 -3.82 -8.87 -0.68
C THR A 80 -3.42 -10.34 -0.58
N ILE A 81 -4.18 -11.16 0.16
CA ILE A 81 -3.91 -12.60 0.29
C ILE A 81 -4.02 -13.31 -1.06
N GLU A 82 -5.04 -12.98 -1.85
CA GLU A 82 -5.25 -13.52 -3.19
C GLU A 82 -4.15 -13.07 -4.15
N THR A 83 -3.71 -11.79 -4.07
CA THR A 83 -2.57 -11.28 -4.85
C THR A 83 -1.30 -12.05 -4.53
N ILE A 84 -1.00 -12.29 -3.26
CA ILE A 84 0.13 -13.14 -2.84
C ILE A 84 0.01 -14.55 -3.42
N TYR A 85 -1.18 -15.15 -3.38
CA TYR A 85 -1.40 -16.49 -3.91
C TYR A 85 -1.16 -16.54 -5.42
N VAL A 86 -1.70 -15.58 -6.18
CA VAL A 86 -1.51 -15.50 -7.64
C VAL A 86 -0.03 -15.28 -7.98
N CYS A 87 0.66 -14.37 -7.28
CA CYS A 87 2.10 -14.16 -7.44
C CYS A 87 2.90 -15.45 -7.24
N LYS A 88 2.58 -16.20 -6.18
CA LYS A 88 3.25 -17.47 -5.87
C LYS A 88 3.04 -18.50 -6.97
N GLU A 89 1.83 -18.62 -7.51
CA GLU A 89 1.54 -19.60 -8.57
C GLU A 89 2.21 -19.23 -9.90
N ILE A 90 2.20 -17.95 -10.29
CA ILE A 90 2.95 -17.48 -11.46
C ILE A 90 4.45 -17.75 -11.25
N GLY A 91 5.02 -17.35 -10.10
CA GLY A 91 6.44 -17.55 -9.80
C GLY A 91 6.85 -19.02 -9.83
N ARG A 92 6.02 -19.91 -9.27
CA ARG A 92 6.24 -21.36 -9.32
C ARG A 92 6.27 -21.91 -10.75
N LYS A 93 5.36 -21.46 -11.59
CA LYS A 93 5.29 -21.85 -13.02
C LYS A 93 6.48 -21.32 -13.80
N MET A 94 6.92 -20.10 -13.50
CA MET A 94 8.11 -19.51 -14.11
C MET A 94 9.43 -20.02 -13.51
N GLN A 95 9.38 -20.93 -12.53
CA GLN A 95 10.54 -21.50 -11.84
C GLN A 95 11.47 -20.45 -11.24
N LEU A 96 10.88 -19.43 -10.62
CA LEU A 96 11.65 -18.39 -9.91
C LEU A 96 12.46 -18.99 -8.75
N SER A 97 13.59 -18.36 -8.46
CA SER A 97 14.38 -18.68 -7.28
C SER A 97 13.59 -18.40 -5.97
N GLU A 98 13.99 -19.05 -4.89
CA GLU A 98 13.41 -18.79 -3.55
C GLU A 98 13.57 -17.31 -3.16
N MET A 99 14.71 -16.70 -3.50
CA MET A 99 14.97 -15.28 -3.23
C MET A 99 14.02 -14.37 -4.01
N ASP A 100 13.85 -14.59 -5.33
CA ASP A 100 12.92 -13.79 -6.13
C ASP A 100 11.47 -13.95 -5.67
N SER A 101 11.09 -15.17 -5.29
CA SER A 101 9.76 -15.46 -4.74
C SER A 101 9.53 -14.76 -3.41
N ALA A 102 10.54 -14.71 -2.53
CA ALA A 102 10.46 -13.98 -1.27
C ALA A 102 10.37 -12.47 -1.48
N GLU A 103 11.13 -11.90 -2.42
CA GLU A 103 11.05 -10.47 -2.75
C GLU A 103 9.65 -10.08 -3.23
N ILE A 104 9.04 -10.87 -4.13
CA ILE A 104 7.67 -10.65 -4.59
C ILE A 104 6.66 -10.80 -3.45
N TYR A 105 6.84 -11.81 -2.59
CA TYR A 105 5.98 -12.03 -1.43
C TYR A 105 5.95 -10.82 -0.49
N TYR A 106 7.12 -10.31 -0.10
CA TYR A 106 7.20 -9.15 0.79
C TYR A 106 6.68 -7.88 0.11
N ALA A 107 6.95 -7.69 -1.18
CA ALA A 107 6.39 -6.58 -1.93
C ALA A 107 4.85 -6.64 -1.98
N ALA A 108 4.28 -7.82 -2.27
CA ALA A 108 2.84 -8.04 -2.27
C ALA A 108 2.21 -7.86 -0.89
N LEU A 109 2.94 -8.14 0.19
CA LEU A 109 2.45 -7.98 1.55
C LEU A 109 2.26 -6.51 1.95
N VAL A 110 3.04 -5.60 1.37
CA VAL A 110 3.07 -4.19 1.76
C VAL A 110 2.55 -3.21 0.70
N HIS A 111 2.25 -3.68 -0.53
CA HIS A 111 1.95 -2.81 -1.67
C HIS A 111 0.83 -1.80 -1.42
N ASP A 112 -0.16 -2.18 -0.63
CA ASP A 112 -1.38 -1.40 -0.37
C ASP A 112 -1.44 -0.73 1.02
N ILE A 113 -0.36 -0.79 1.84
CA ILE A 113 -0.39 -0.17 3.17
C ILE A 113 -0.64 1.34 3.12
N GLY A 114 -0.29 2.02 2.04
CA GLY A 114 -0.58 3.43 1.83
C GLY A 114 -2.07 3.76 1.75
N MET A 115 -2.93 2.77 1.47
CA MET A 115 -4.38 2.93 1.47
C MET A 115 -4.95 3.26 2.85
N LEU A 116 -4.23 2.99 3.94
CA LEU A 116 -4.61 3.35 5.30
C LEU A 116 -4.89 4.85 5.46
N VAL A 117 -4.26 5.69 4.66
CA VAL A 117 -4.39 7.17 4.73
C VAL A 117 -5.49 7.69 3.79
N ILE A 118 -5.96 6.89 2.84
CA ILE A 118 -7.00 7.30 1.89
C ILE A 118 -8.36 7.33 2.60
N PRO A 119 -9.20 8.37 2.39
CA PRO A 119 -10.54 8.46 2.96
C PRO A 119 -11.44 7.29 2.54
N GLU A 120 -12.19 6.75 3.50
CA GLU A 120 -13.02 5.56 3.31
C GLU A 120 -14.18 5.82 2.34
N ASP A 121 -14.76 7.00 2.37
CA ASP A 121 -15.83 7.43 1.46
C ASP A 121 -15.40 7.46 -0.01
N ILE A 122 -14.11 7.62 -0.29
CA ILE A 122 -13.54 7.50 -1.63
C ILE A 122 -13.29 6.03 -1.99
N ILE A 123 -12.75 5.23 -1.06
CA ILE A 123 -12.47 3.80 -1.29
C ILE A 123 -13.77 3.03 -1.56
N ASP A 124 -14.84 3.37 -0.85
CA ASP A 124 -16.14 2.70 -0.91
C ASP A 124 -17.17 3.39 -1.81
N ALA A 125 -16.76 4.39 -2.58
CA ALA A 125 -17.65 5.12 -3.47
C ALA A 125 -18.38 4.17 -4.45
N PRO A 126 -19.72 4.06 -4.42
CA PRO A 126 -20.49 3.16 -5.30
C PRO A 126 -20.69 3.77 -6.70
N ARG A 127 -19.77 4.58 -7.16
CA ARG A 127 -19.79 5.32 -8.42
C ARG A 127 -18.40 5.40 -9.04
N LYS A 128 -18.33 5.84 -10.27
CA LYS A 128 -17.04 6.24 -10.85
C LYS A 128 -16.45 7.41 -10.08
N LEU A 129 -15.18 7.32 -9.77
CA LEU A 129 -14.43 8.38 -9.09
C LEU A 129 -14.15 9.54 -10.03
N GLU A 130 -14.18 10.75 -9.49
CA GLU A 130 -13.70 11.96 -10.16
C GLU A 130 -12.17 11.93 -10.30
N ASP A 131 -11.62 12.74 -11.19
CA ASP A 131 -10.17 12.72 -11.43
C ASP A 131 -9.35 13.16 -10.20
N ALA A 132 -9.88 14.09 -9.40
CA ALA A 132 -9.26 14.48 -8.13
C ALA A 132 -9.22 13.30 -7.12
N GLU A 133 -10.30 12.51 -7.04
CA GLU A 133 -10.40 11.34 -6.17
C GLU A 133 -9.47 10.21 -6.63
N LYS A 134 -9.38 9.98 -7.95
CA LYS A 134 -8.42 9.03 -8.52
C LYS A 134 -6.99 9.43 -8.19
N ASN A 135 -6.66 10.72 -8.38
CA ASN A 135 -5.33 11.23 -8.04
C ASN A 135 -5.02 11.04 -6.55
N LEU A 136 -6.02 11.23 -5.67
CA LEU A 136 -5.83 10.98 -4.25
C LEU A 136 -5.58 9.48 -3.98
N ILE A 137 -6.34 8.57 -4.59
CA ILE A 137 -6.04 7.12 -4.49
C ILE A 137 -4.64 6.82 -4.99
N HIS A 138 -4.21 7.39 -6.11
CA HIS A 138 -2.86 7.14 -6.64
C HIS A 138 -1.73 7.52 -5.65
N THR A 139 -1.99 8.44 -4.71
CA THR A 139 -0.99 8.81 -3.69
C THR A 139 -0.65 7.67 -2.74
N HIS A 140 -1.48 6.58 -2.64
CA HIS A 140 -1.15 5.45 -1.77
C HIS A 140 0.19 4.81 -2.12
N VAL A 141 0.58 4.81 -3.40
CA VAL A 141 1.89 4.28 -3.84
C VAL A 141 3.04 5.10 -3.27
N GLU A 142 2.92 6.44 -3.29
CA GLU A 142 3.93 7.33 -2.69
C GLU A 142 3.96 7.21 -1.17
N LEU A 143 2.81 7.13 -0.53
CA LEU A 143 2.69 6.97 0.92
C LEU A 143 3.27 5.62 1.38
N MET A 144 2.97 4.54 0.67
CA MET A 144 3.57 3.23 0.89
C MET A 144 5.09 3.30 0.69
N HIS A 145 5.57 3.89 -0.42
CA HIS A 145 7.00 4.04 -0.68
C HIS A 145 7.72 4.71 0.49
N LYS A 146 7.23 5.87 0.96
CA LYS A 146 7.79 6.57 2.13
C LYS A 146 7.81 5.71 3.39
N ALA A 147 6.81 4.85 3.57
CA ALA A 147 6.72 3.97 4.74
C ALA A 147 7.76 2.85 4.73
N ILE A 148 8.14 2.33 3.54
CA ILE A 148 9.02 1.15 3.41
C ILE A 148 10.44 1.47 2.94
N GLU A 149 10.70 2.66 2.40
CA GLU A 149 12.02 3.10 1.94
C GLU A 149 13.04 3.03 3.08
N GLY A 150 14.21 2.46 2.78
CA GLY A 150 15.27 2.25 3.77
C GLY A 150 15.01 1.15 4.81
N LYS A 151 13.78 0.59 4.84
CA LYS A 151 13.42 -0.51 5.76
C LYS A 151 13.40 -1.89 5.07
N PHE A 152 13.28 -1.89 3.76
CA PHE A 152 13.34 -3.08 2.92
C PHE A 152 14.49 -2.99 1.90
N SER A 153 14.87 -4.12 1.30
CA SER A 153 15.80 -4.10 0.17
C SER A 153 15.21 -3.30 -1.00
N GLN A 154 16.08 -2.65 -1.77
CA GLN A 154 15.64 -1.84 -2.91
C GLN A 154 14.81 -2.65 -3.91
N ASN A 155 15.11 -3.93 -4.09
CA ASN A 155 14.32 -4.81 -4.97
C ASN A 155 12.86 -4.92 -4.50
N ILE A 156 12.63 -5.13 -3.20
CA ILE A 156 11.27 -5.22 -2.64
C ILE A 156 10.53 -3.89 -2.83
N VAL A 157 11.20 -2.77 -2.53
CA VAL A 157 10.63 -1.42 -2.72
C VAL A 157 10.25 -1.19 -4.19
N ASP A 158 11.15 -1.49 -5.12
CA ASP A 158 10.92 -1.30 -6.55
C ASP A 158 9.78 -2.17 -7.10
N ILE A 159 9.63 -3.41 -6.59
CA ILE A 159 8.51 -4.28 -6.94
C ILE A 159 7.20 -3.70 -6.40
N ALA A 160 7.16 -3.32 -5.13
CA ALA A 160 5.96 -2.79 -4.49
C ALA A 160 5.50 -1.49 -5.15
N VAL A 161 6.41 -0.56 -5.45
CA VAL A 161 6.08 0.72 -6.11
C VAL A 161 5.51 0.54 -7.51
N ALA A 162 5.86 -0.55 -8.20
CA ALA A 162 5.47 -0.77 -9.59
C ALA A 162 4.14 -1.52 -9.79
N HIS A 163 3.39 -1.87 -8.71
CA HIS A 163 2.20 -2.72 -8.83
C HIS A 163 1.07 -2.12 -9.68
N HIS A 164 1.04 -0.80 -9.88
CA HIS A 164 0.13 -0.13 -10.80
C HIS A 164 0.78 0.35 -12.11
N GLU A 165 2.03 0.02 -12.34
CA GLU A 165 2.63 0.25 -13.66
C GLU A 165 1.96 -0.63 -14.73
N ARG A 166 2.11 -0.23 -15.98
CA ARG A 166 1.65 -0.98 -17.15
C ARG A 166 2.79 -1.08 -18.15
N PHE A 167 2.93 -2.21 -18.78
CA PHE A 167 4.06 -2.49 -19.67
C PHE A 167 4.13 -1.55 -20.89
N ASP A 168 3.00 -0.96 -21.29
CA ASP A 168 2.89 0.08 -22.32
C ASP A 168 3.21 1.50 -21.82
N GLY A 169 3.41 1.68 -20.52
CA GLY A 169 3.66 2.96 -19.86
C GLY A 169 2.42 3.77 -19.52
N SER A 170 1.23 3.20 -19.65
CA SER A 170 -0.04 3.85 -19.25
C SER A 170 -0.31 3.79 -17.75
N GLY A 171 0.54 3.09 -16.99
CA GLY A 171 0.45 2.95 -15.54
C GLY A 171 1.06 4.12 -14.76
N TYR A 172 1.11 3.96 -13.46
CA TYR A 172 1.68 4.94 -12.53
C TYR A 172 2.48 4.24 -11.41
N PRO A 173 3.34 4.95 -10.67
CA PRO A 173 3.59 6.38 -10.66
C PRO A 173 4.59 6.88 -11.70
N LYS A 174 5.44 6.01 -12.28
CA LYS A 174 6.57 6.41 -13.15
C LYS A 174 6.27 6.27 -14.64
N GLY A 175 5.21 5.55 -15.05
CA GLY A 175 4.91 5.23 -16.44
C GLY A 175 6.01 4.38 -17.10
N LEU A 176 6.44 3.34 -16.41
CA LEU A 176 7.49 2.43 -16.88
C LEU A 176 7.06 1.73 -18.17
N LYS A 177 7.99 1.54 -19.12
CA LYS A 177 7.69 0.92 -20.42
C LYS A 177 8.60 -0.28 -20.69
N GLY A 178 8.01 -1.39 -21.14
CA GLY A 178 8.72 -2.56 -21.63
C GLY A 178 9.89 -2.96 -20.71
N SER A 179 11.11 -2.88 -21.20
CA SER A 179 12.32 -3.23 -20.43
C SER A 179 12.59 -2.38 -19.19
N GLY A 180 11.82 -1.30 -18.96
CA GLY A 180 11.84 -0.55 -17.70
C GLY A 180 11.14 -1.27 -16.55
N MET A 181 10.35 -2.30 -16.85
CA MET A 181 9.76 -3.22 -15.87
C MET A 181 10.49 -4.56 -15.89
N ASN A 182 10.89 -5.06 -14.74
CA ASN A 182 11.43 -6.41 -14.61
C ASN A 182 10.30 -7.45 -14.38
N THR A 183 10.65 -8.72 -14.53
CA THR A 183 9.69 -9.82 -14.40
C THR A 183 8.98 -9.84 -13.03
N LYS A 184 9.65 -9.53 -11.94
CA LYS A 184 9.04 -9.52 -10.59
C LYS A 184 7.99 -8.42 -10.46
N GLN A 185 8.25 -7.26 -11.01
CA GLN A 185 7.30 -6.14 -11.08
C GLN A 185 6.08 -6.52 -11.94
N ALA A 186 6.32 -7.15 -13.09
CA ALA A 186 5.25 -7.62 -13.97
C ALA A 186 4.37 -8.70 -13.31
N ILE A 187 4.96 -9.58 -12.48
CA ILE A 187 4.21 -10.60 -11.73
C ILE A 187 3.26 -9.95 -10.73
N LEU A 188 3.74 -9.03 -9.89
CA LEU A 188 2.87 -8.36 -8.91
C LEU A 188 1.78 -7.53 -9.61
N GLN A 189 2.14 -6.80 -10.67
CA GLN A 189 1.20 -6.00 -11.46
C GLN A 189 0.11 -6.86 -12.10
N THR A 190 0.47 -8.02 -12.68
CA THR A 190 -0.50 -8.95 -13.29
C THR A 190 -1.41 -9.57 -12.22
N ALA A 191 -0.84 -10.00 -11.09
CA ALA A 191 -1.59 -10.56 -9.98
C ALA A 191 -2.62 -9.58 -9.42
N GLU A 192 -2.21 -8.33 -9.15
CA GLU A 192 -3.10 -7.25 -8.68
C GLU A 192 -4.22 -6.98 -9.68
N THR A 193 -3.92 -6.93 -10.97
CA THR A 193 -4.92 -6.76 -12.02
C THR A 193 -5.96 -7.89 -12.02
N VAL A 194 -5.50 -9.13 -11.95
CA VAL A 194 -6.36 -10.31 -11.91
C VAL A 194 -7.25 -10.31 -10.67
N VAL A 195 -6.67 -10.11 -9.49
CA VAL A 195 -7.41 -10.09 -8.22
C VAL A 195 -8.44 -8.95 -8.23
N SER A 196 -8.05 -7.78 -8.74
CA SER A 196 -9.03 -6.70 -8.93
C SER A 196 -10.21 -7.13 -9.80
N MET A 197 -10.02 -7.96 -10.83
CA MET A 197 -11.10 -8.41 -11.73
C MET A 197 -11.97 -9.51 -11.13
N ILE A 198 -11.40 -10.48 -10.41
CA ILE A 198 -12.16 -11.59 -9.80
C ILE A 198 -13.01 -11.20 -8.61
N ASN A 199 -12.78 -10.03 -8.02
CA ASN A 199 -13.49 -9.55 -6.84
C ASN A 199 -14.51 -8.45 -7.18
N ASP A 200 -15.63 -8.45 -6.44
CA ASP A 200 -16.60 -7.35 -6.46
C ASP A 200 -15.93 -6.06 -5.99
N LYS A 201 -16.19 -4.97 -6.70
CA LYS A 201 -15.80 -3.62 -6.28
C LYS A 201 -17.05 -2.77 -6.04
N PRO A 202 -17.02 -1.70 -5.27
CA PRO A 202 -18.20 -0.88 -4.95
C PRO A 202 -18.98 -0.40 -6.20
N TYR A 203 -18.28 -0.21 -7.31
CA TYR A 203 -18.82 0.33 -8.57
C TYR A 203 -19.01 -0.73 -9.68
N ARG A 204 -18.66 -2.02 -9.45
CA ARG A 204 -18.83 -3.11 -10.41
C ARG A 204 -18.83 -4.49 -9.75
N LYS A 205 -19.47 -5.42 -10.41
CA LYS A 205 -19.36 -6.85 -10.06
C LYS A 205 -18.06 -7.47 -10.55
N ALA A 206 -17.70 -8.60 -9.96
CA ALA A 206 -16.62 -9.45 -10.43
C ALA A 206 -16.82 -9.82 -11.91
N TYR A 207 -15.74 -9.89 -12.66
CA TYR A 207 -15.75 -10.43 -14.01
C TYR A 207 -15.85 -11.96 -13.97
N ASN A 208 -16.47 -12.53 -14.99
CA ASN A 208 -16.41 -13.97 -15.19
C ASN A 208 -15.04 -14.37 -15.76
N LYS A 209 -14.80 -15.67 -15.82
CA LYS A 209 -13.53 -16.21 -16.31
C LYS A 209 -13.22 -15.80 -17.75
N GLU A 210 -14.21 -15.87 -18.60
CA GLU A 210 -14.11 -15.55 -20.03
C GLU A 210 -13.71 -14.09 -20.23
N ASP A 211 -14.32 -13.16 -19.50
CA ASP A 211 -14.01 -11.72 -19.55
C ASP A 211 -12.58 -11.42 -19.06
N ILE A 212 -12.12 -12.13 -18.01
CA ILE A 212 -10.76 -12.00 -17.49
C ILE A 212 -9.74 -12.47 -18.53
N MET A 213 -9.99 -13.63 -19.15
CA MET A 213 -9.13 -14.17 -20.20
C MET A 213 -9.07 -13.23 -21.40
N GLU A 214 -10.21 -12.66 -21.80
CA GLU A 214 -10.29 -11.71 -22.91
C GLU A 214 -9.51 -10.43 -22.60
N GLU A 215 -9.69 -9.82 -21.41
CA GLU A 215 -8.94 -8.64 -21.00
C GLU A 215 -7.43 -8.87 -21.00
N LEU A 216 -6.97 -10.01 -20.45
CA LEU A 216 -5.55 -10.32 -20.43
C LEU A 216 -4.99 -10.55 -21.84
N ASN A 217 -5.69 -11.29 -22.72
CA ASN A 217 -5.26 -11.50 -24.10
C ASN A 217 -5.20 -10.17 -24.86
N ASN A 218 -6.21 -9.32 -24.74
CA ASN A 218 -6.23 -8.00 -25.37
C ASN A 218 -5.10 -7.12 -24.81
N GLY A 219 -4.82 -7.21 -23.51
CA GLY A 219 -3.73 -6.50 -22.85
C GLY A 219 -2.35 -6.96 -23.31
N ILE A 220 -2.15 -8.25 -23.59
CA ILE A 220 -0.92 -8.78 -24.20
C ILE A 220 -0.75 -8.21 -25.61
N VAL A 221 -1.78 -8.28 -26.43
CA VAL A 221 -1.74 -7.79 -27.82
C VAL A 221 -1.47 -6.30 -27.90
N SER A 222 -2.06 -5.52 -26.99
CA SER A 222 -1.85 -4.06 -26.93
C SER A 222 -0.53 -3.65 -26.26
N GLY A 223 0.20 -4.60 -25.67
CA GLY A 223 1.42 -4.32 -24.92
C GLY A 223 1.20 -3.73 -23.51
N LYS A 224 -0.03 -3.78 -23.00
CA LYS A 224 -0.39 -3.29 -21.66
C LYS A 224 0.18 -4.17 -20.53
N TYR A 225 0.29 -5.48 -20.79
CA TYR A 225 0.85 -6.46 -19.85
C TYR A 225 2.11 -7.12 -20.43
N ASP A 226 2.99 -7.58 -19.54
CA ASP A 226 4.09 -8.47 -19.94
C ASP A 226 3.50 -9.78 -20.49
N GLY A 227 3.78 -10.08 -21.77
CA GLY A 227 3.19 -11.21 -22.47
C GLY A 227 3.57 -12.56 -21.84
N VAL A 228 4.80 -12.71 -21.33
CA VAL A 228 5.26 -13.96 -20.72
C VAL A 228 4.58 -14.21 -19.38
N VAL A 229 4.46 -13.18 -18.56
CA VAL A 229 3.84 -13.27 -17.24
C VAL A 229 2.34 -13.51 -17.36
N ALA A 230 1.66 -12.72 -18.20
CA ALA A 230 0.20 -12.83 -18.37
C ALA A 230 -0.19 -14.17 -19.04
N ASP A 231 0.56 -14.64 -20.05
CA ASP A 231 0.33 -15.95 -20.67
C ASP A 231 0.59 -17.10 -19.68
N THR A 232 1.60 -16.98 -18.81
CA THR A 232 1.84 -17.96 -17.74
C THR A 232 0.62 -18.08 -16.83
N PHE A 233 -0.02 -16.97 -16.47
CA PHE A 233 -1.27 -17.01 -15.70
C PHE A 233 -2.40 -17.67 -16.49
N LEU A 234 -2.61 -17.27 -17.75
CA LEU A 234 -3.69 -17.79 -18.62
C LEU A 234 -3.62 -19.30 -18.85
N THR A 235 -2.41 -19.87 -18.92
CA THR A 235 -2.23 -21.32 -19.13
C THR A 235 -2.66 -22.17 -17.94
N TYR A 236 -2.95 -21.56 -16.80
CA TYR A 236 -3.25 -22.29 -15.57
C TYR A 236 -4.54 -21.84 -14.89
N TYR A 237 -5.08 -20.69 -15.26
CA TYR A 237 -6.39 -20.20 -14.85
C TYR A 237 -7.51 -20.90 -15.60
#